data_e59cf1324c9c34f0675a362d536a1261
#
_entry.id   e59cf1324c9c34f0675a362d536a1261
#
_cell.length_a   1.000
_cell.length_b   1.000
_cell.length_c   1.000
_cell.angle_alpha   90.00
_cell.angle_beta   90.00
_cell.angle_gamma   90.00
#
_symmetry.space_group_name_H-M   'P 1'
#
loop_
_entity.id
_entity.type
_entity.pdbx_description
1 polymer ?
#
loop_
_entity_poly.entity_id
_entity_poly.type
_entity_poly.pdbx_seq_one_letter_code
_entity_poly.pdbx_strand_id
1 'polypeptide(L)'
;QENMALNARSVTDTAAVSTQETLHWGYQNLGIAHVDNNLNIRQEPSENAKLVGKLTKDAACEVLSTENGWAHIKSGKVEGYCNTEYLYTGDAAIERGKEAASMIAVVNTETLKVREEPNTDSTVITLIPQEEELEVVDVMDNGWIKFLLDDEEAYVSGDYVDVEERLEKAVSITELLYGQGVSDAKVSLVQYAKQFIGNPYVWGGTSLTSGAD
;
A
#
# COMPACT_ATOMS: atom_id res chain seq x y z
N GLN A 1 66.29 1.30 41.55
CA GLN A 1 66.24 0.19 40.64
C GLN A 1 64.84 -0.41 40.77
N GLU A 2 63.85 0.26 40.18
CA GLU A 2 62.42 -0.16 40.21
C GLU A 2 61.97 -0.48 38.82
N ASN A 3 61.56 -1.72 38.64
CA ASN A 3 60.90 -2.18 37.46
C ASN A 3 59.42 -1.75 37.48
N MET A 4 59.03 -0.86 36.59
CA MET A 4 57.63 -0.56 36.32
C MET A 4 57.11 -1.50 35.22
N ALA A 5 56.25 -2.43 35.61
CA ALA A 5 55.51 -3.26 34.69
C ALA A 5 54.33 -2.45 34.09
N LEU A 6 54.38 -2.21 32.82
CA LEU A 6 53.26 -1.60 32.06
C LEU A 6 52.19 -2.65 31.82
N ASN A 7 51.02 -2.46 32.47
CA ASN A 7 49.81 -3.21 32.19
C ASN A 7 49.22 -2.74 30.86
N ALA A 8 49.37 -3.52 29.80
CA ALA A 8 48.61 -3.35 28.57
C ALA A 8 47.18 -3.86 28.78
N ARG A 9 46.24 -2.95 28.96
CA ARG A 9 44.82 -3.26 28.85
C ARG A 9 44.49 -3.41 27.37
N SER A 10 44.23 -4.64 26.95
CA SER A 10 43.59 -4.95 25.68
C SER A 10 42.14 -4.47 25.75
N VAL A 11 41.85 -3.37 25.11
CA VAL A 11 40.47 -2.94 24.84
C VAL A 11 40.04 -3.66 23.54
N THR A 12 39.36 -4.77 23.69
CA THR A 12 38.59 -5.35 22.59
C THR A 12 37.34 -4.50 22.43
N ASP A 13 37.44 -3.50 21.59
CA ASP A 13 36.30 -2.72 21.10
C ASP A 13 35.55 -3.59 20.10
N THR A 14 34.60 -4.36 20.62
CA THR A 14 33.65 -5.06 19.78
C THR A 14 32.62 -4.02 19.34
N ALA A 15 32.95 -3.29 18.28
CA ALA A 15 31.98 -2.50 17.56
C ALA A 15 30.85 -3.45 17.07
N ALA A 16 29.75 -3.40 17.79
CA ALA A 16 28.49 -3.97 17.27
C ALA A 16 28.17 -3.22 15.98
N VAL A 17 28.46 -3.85 14.85
CA VAL A 17 27.94 -3.42 13.54
C VAL A 17 26.45 -3.62 13.62
N SER A 18 25.70 -2.56 13.92
CA SER A 18 24.28 -2.54 13.69
C SER A 18 24.10 -2.59 12.19
N THR A 19 23.82 -3.76 11.64
CA THR A 19 23.28 -3.88 10.30
C THR A 19 21.93 -3.17 10.32
N GLN A 20 21.90 -1.91 9.88
CA GLN A 20 20.65 -1.27 9.48
C GLN A 20 20.14 -2.09 8.33
N GLU A 21 19.11 -2.91 8.58
CA GLU A 21 18.41 -3.60 7.53
C GLU A 21 17.84 -2.56 6.58
N THR A 22 18.27 -2.62 5.33
CA THR A 22 17.85 -1.66 4.30
C THR A 22 16.41 -1.98 3.92
N LEU A 23 15.49 -1.08 4.20
CA LEU A 23 14.11 -1.19 3.76
C LEU A 23 14.01 -0.87 2.25
N HIS A 24 13.30 -1.73 1.53
CA HIS A 24 12.98 -1.52 0.12
C HIS A 24 11.49 -1.17 0.00
N TRP A 25 11.17 0.03 -0.42
CA TRP A 25 9.78 0.58 -0.47
C TRP A 25 9.01 0.43 0.85
N GLY A 26 9.73 0.47 2.00
CA GLY A 26 9.15 0.27 3.33
C GLY A 26 9.00 -1.19 3.77
N TYR A 27 9.42 -2.16 2.95
CA TYR A 27 9.43 -3.59 3.28
C TYR A 27 10.79 -4.04 3.78
N GLN A 28 10.81 -4.84 4.83
CA GLN A 28 12.02 -5.48 5.38
C GLN A 28 12.32 -6.78 4.62
N ASN A 29 11.30 -7.62 4.44
CA ASN A 29 11.36 -8.86 3.69
C ASN A 29 10.39 -8.78 2.50
N LEU A 30 10.81 -8.07 1.48
CA LEU A 30 10.00 -7.83 0.28
C LEU A 30 9.66 -9.14 -0.43
N GLY A 31 8.37 -9.34 -0.68
CA GLY A 31 7.84 -10.33 -1.62
C GLY A 31 7.09 -9.64 -2.74
N ILE A 32 7.23 -10.12 -3.97
CA ILE A 32 6.52 -9.61 -5.15
C ILE A 32 5.82 -10.77 -5.86
N ALA A 33 4.56 -10.59 -6.20
CA ALA A 33 3.75 -11.60 -6.86
C ALA A 33 4.28 -11.89 -8.28
N HIS A 34 4.63 -13.15 -8.52
CA HIS A 34 5.10 -13.69 -9.79
C HIS A 34 3.97 -14.47 -10.45
N VAL A 35 3.01 -13.78 -11.01
CA VAL A 35 1.82 -14.35 -11.65
C VAL A 35 1.43 -13.52 -12.86
N ASP A 36 0.66 -14.10 -13.78
CA ASP A 36 0.14 -13.36 -14.93
C ASP A 36 -1.04 -12.46 -14.56
N ASN A 37 -1.85 -12.89 -13.59
CA ASN A 37 -3.04 -12.15 -13.14
C ASN A 37 -2.99 -11.88 -11.63
N ASN A 38 -3.38 -12.87 -10.82
CA ASN A 38 -3.54 -12.70 -9.37
C ASN A 38 -3.02 -13.90 -8.59
N LEU A 39 -2.36 -13.63 -7.46
CA LEU A 39 -2.02 -14.60 -6.44
C LEU A 39 -3.04 -14.51 -5.29
N ASN A 40 -3.69 -15.63 -4.97
CA ASN A 40 -4.66 -15.69 -3.91
C ASN A 40 -4.00 -15.61 -2.52
N ILE A 41 -4.56 -14.77 -1.66
CA ILE A 41 -4.22 -14.71 -0.24
C ILE A 41 -5.33 -15.38 0.55
N ARG A 42 -4.98 -16.35 1.39
CA ARG A 42 -5.91 -17.17 2.14
C ARG A 42 -5.76 -16.98 3.64
N GLN A 43 -6.81 -17.27 4.37
CA GLN A 43 -6.82 -17.14 5.82
C GLN A 43 -5.88 -18.14 6.54
N GLU A 44 -5.64 -19.30 5.92
CA GLU A 44 -4.80 -20.38 6.44
C GLU A 44 -3.90 -20.92 5.31
N PRO A 45 -2.77 -21.59 5.60
CA PRO A 45 -1.85 -22.13 4.61
C PRO A 45 -2.43 -23.40 3.94
N SER A 46 -3.51 -23.26 3.21
CA SER A 46 -4.23 -24.32 2.52
C SER A 46 -4.98 -23.79 1.31
N GLU A 47 -4.98 -24.56 0.21
CA GLU A 47 -5.71 -24.22 -1.03
C GLU A 47 -7.23 -24.15 -0.84
N ASN A 48 -7.75 -24.85 0.16
CA ASN A 48 -9.18 -24.88 0.49
C ASN A 48 -9.58 -23.83 1.52
N ALA A 49 -8.62 -23.09 2.08
CA ALA A 49 -8.90 -22.06 3.06
C ALA A 49 -9.61 -20.84 2.43
N LYS A 50 -10.34 -20.11 3.27
CA LYS A 50 -11.07 -18.91 2.86
C LYS A 50 -10.14 -17.88 2.20
N LEU A 51 -10.58 -17.33 1.07
CA LEU A 51 -9.90 -16.24 0.38
C LEU A 51 -10.13 -14.93 1.16
N VAL A 52 -9.03 -14.20 1.44
CA VAL A 52 -9.06 -12.92 2.17
C VAL A 52 -8.61 -11.74 1.30
N GLY A 53 -7.88 -12.00 0.23
CA GLY A 53 -7.41 -10.98 -0.72
C GLY A 53 -6.69 -11.58 -1.89
N LYS A 54 -6.16 -10.70 -2.73
CA LYS A 54 -5.32 -11.06 -3.88
C LYS A 54 -4.17 -10.09 -4.03
N LEU A 55 -2.99 -10.60 -4.38
CA LEU A 55 -1.91 -9.82 -4.96
C LEU A 55 -2.06 -9.86 -6.48
N THR A 56 -2.21 -8.72 -7.10
CA THR A 56 -2.13 -8.59 -8.57
C THR A 56 -0.71 -8.88 -9.04
N LYS A 57 -0.53 -9.03 -10.34
CA LYS A 57 0.81 -9.15 -10.94
C LYS A 57 1.68 -8.00 -10.43
N ASP A 58 2.88 -8.35 -9.98
CA ASP A 58 3.91 -7.43 -9.49
C ASP A 58 3.57 -6.67 -8.19
N ALA A 59 2.43 -6.96 -7.57
CA ALA A 59 2.09 -6.39 -6.28
C ALA A 59 3.01 -6.91 -5.17
N ALA A 60 3.32 -6.03 -4.22
CA ALA A 60 4.28 -6.27 -3.14
C ALA A 60 3.61 -6.66 -1.83
N CYS A 61 4.34 -7.39 -1.02
CA CYS A 61 3.98 -7.74 0.35
C CYS A 61 5.21 -7.80 1.26
N GLU A 62 5.00 -7.69 2.55
CA GLU A 62 5.96 -8.09 3.58
C GLU A 62 5.83 -9.58 3.83
N VAL A 63 6.91 -10.34 3.71
CA VAL A 63 6.96 -11.76 4.05
C VAL A 63 7.30 -11.90 5.53
N LEU A 64 6.33 -12.31 6.35
CA LEU A 64 6.49 -12.44 7.79
C LEU A 64 7.17 -13.75 8.17
N SER A 65 6.83 -14.84 7.49
CA SER A 65 7.44 -16.17 7.65
C SER A 65 7.12 -17.05 6.46
N THR A 66 7.92 -18.14 6.30
CA THR A 66 7.68 -19.18 5.29
C THR A 66 7.75 -20.55 5.92
N GLU A 67 6.79 -21.40 5.62
CA GLU A 67 6.73 -22.79 6.09
C GLU A 67 5.97 -23.67 5.09
N ASN A 68 6.52 -24.87 4.82
CA ASN A 68 5.86 -25.91 4.01
C ASN A 68 5.30 -25.42 2.65
N GLY A 69 6.02 -24.51 1.96
CA GLY A 69 5.61 -23.96 0.65
C GLY A 69 4.59 -22.82 0.75
N TRP A 70 4.26 -22.37 1.95
CA TRP A 70 3.40 -21.21 2.20
C TRP A 70 4.17 -20.07 2.82
N ALA A 71 3.85 -18.85 2.40
CA ALA A 71 4.32 -17.61 3.00
C ALA A 71 3.18 -16.95 3.77
N HIS A 72 3.41 -16.64 5.04
CA HIS A 72 2.59 -15.69 5.80
C HIS A 72 2.99 -14.29 5.39
N ILE A 73 2.07 -13.52 4.86
CA ILE A 73 2.34 -12.21 4.26
C ILE A 73 1.39 -11.14 4.79
N LYS A 74 1.87 -9.89 4.71
CA LYS A 74 1.05 -8.70 4.91
C LYS A 74 1.25 -7.73 3.75
N SER A 75 0.16 -7.24 3.19
CA SER A 75 0.18 -6.26 2.10
C SER A 75 -0.98 -5.28 2.27
N GLY A 76 -0.67 -4.03 2.55
CA GLY A 76 -1.68 -3.03 2.90
C GLY A 76 -2.52 -3.46 4.11
N LYS A 77 -3.83 -3.62 3.90
CA LYS A 77 -4.80 -4.06 4.92
C LYS A 77 -4.99 -5.57 4.95
N VAL A 78 -4.42 -6.30 4.00
CA VAL A 78 -4.59 -7.75 3.85
C VAL A 78 -3.45 -8.48 4.54
N GLU A 79 -3.78 -9.45 5.37
CA GLU A 79 -2.85 -10.39 5.99
C GLU A 79 -3.37 -11.81 5.79
N GLY A 80 -2.48 -12.75 5.46
CA GLY A 80 -2.83 -14.13 5.22
C GLY A 80 -1.69 -14.92 4.58
N TYR A 81 -2.04 -16.00 3.92
CA TYR A 81 -1.09 -16.97 3.38
C TYR A 81 -1.21 -17.08 1.87
N CYS A 82 -0.06 -17.15 1.20
CA CYS A 82 0.02 -17.46 -0.23
C CYS A 82 1.10 -18.50 -0.50
N ASN A 83 1.04 -19.15 -1.66
CA ASN A 83 2.02 -20.14 -2.06
C ASN A 83 3.34 -19.46 -2.45
N THR A 84 4.46 -19.92 -1.88
CA THR A 84 5.80 -19.36 -2.12
C THR A 84 6.30 -19.50 -3.55
N GLU A 85 5.80 -20.48 -4.30
CA GLU A 85 6.17 -20.70 -5.70
C GLU A 85 5.85 -19.48 -6.58
N TYR A 86 4.84 -18.70 -6.20
CA TYR A 86 4.39 -17.53 -6.95
C TYR A 86 4.84 -16.20 -6.33
N LEU A 87 5.92 -16.23 -5.53
CA LEU A 87 6.55 -15.04 -4.96
C LEU A 87 8.03 -14.96 -5.35
N TYR A 88 8.43 -13.80 -5.87
CA TYR A 88 9.83 -13.39 -5.80
C TYR A 88 10.14 -12.96 -4.37
N THR A 89 11.30 -13.32 -3.86
CA THR A 89 11.84 -12.91 -2.55
C THR A 89 13.32 -12.56 -2.67
N GLY A 90 13.88 -11.87 -1.68
CA GLY A 90 15.28 -11.46 -1.67
C GLY A 90 15.65 -10.60 -2.87
N ASP A 91 16.84 -10.81 -3.45
CA ASP A 91 17.35 -10.00 -4.56
C ASP A 91 16.42 -9.99 -5.78
N ALA A 92 15.78 -11.12 -6.07
CA ALA A 92 14.83 -11.22 -7.20
C ALA A 92 13.60 -10.31 -7.00
N ALA A 93 13.11 -10.17 -5.76
CA ALA A 93 12.03 -9.25 -5.44
C ALA A 93 12.48 -7.80 -5.57
N ILE A 94 13.69 -7.47 -5.14
CA ILE A 94 14.25 -6.13 -5.26
C ILE A 94 14.41 -5.71 -6.72
N GLU A 95 14.99 -6.58 -7.56
CA GLU A 95 15.15 -6.30 -8.99
C GLU A 95 13.78 -6.14 -9.69
N ARG A 96 12.82 -7.02 -9.37
CA ARG A 96 11.47 -6.90 -9.93
C ARG A 96 10.77 -5.64 -9.43
N GLY A 97 10.96 -5.27 -8.17
CA GLY A 97 10.41 -4.05 -7.57
C GLY A 97 10.86 -2.78 -8.29
N LYS A 98 12.13 -2.69 -8.71
CA LYS A 98 12.64 -1.55 -9.49
C LYS A 98 11.93 -1.38 -10.84
N GLU A 99 11.50 -2.48 -11.44
CA GLU A 99 10.75 -2.45 -12.71
C GLU A 99 9.26 -2.18 -12.52
N ALA A 100 8.71 -2.59 -11.39
CA ALA A 100 7.28 -2.55 -11.10
C ALA A 100 6.84 -1.31 -10.31
N ALA A 101 7.79 -0.62 -9.66
CA ALA A 101 7.47 0.58 -8.88
C ALA A 101 6.99 1.71 -9.79
N SER A 102 5.91 2.36 -9.38
CA SER A 102 5.39 3.58 -9.97
C SER A 102 5.74 4.79 -9.11
N MET A 103 5.87 5.95 -9.73
CA MET A 103 6.00 7.21 -9.01
C MET A 103 4.62 7.77 -8.71
N ILE A 104 4.39 8.14 -7.44
CA ILE A 104 3.17 8.77 -6.96
C ILE A 104 3.53 10.14 -6.39
N ALA A 105 2.76 11.16 -6.74
CA ALA A 105 2.86 12.47 -6.14
C ALA A 105 1.69 12.68 -5.16
N VAL A 106 2.00 12.90 -3.89
CA VAL A 106 1.00 13.15 -2.84
C VAL A 106 0.89 14.64 -2.60
N VAL A 107 -0.31 15.18 -2.70
CA VAL A 107 -0.56 16.62 -2.49
C VAL A 107 -0.33 17.00 -1.04
N ASN A 108 0.62 17.92 -0.78
CA ASN A 108 1.01 18.37 0.57
C ASN A 108 0.50 19.76 0.93
N THR A 109 -0.37 20.34 0.12
CA THR A 109 -1.05 21.63 0.36
C THR A 109 -2.56 21.44 0.46
N GLU A 110 -3.26 22.37 1.15
CA GLU A 110 -4.71 22.31 1.36
C GLU A 110 -5.49 22.19 0.03
N THR A 111 -5.04 22.92 -0.99
CA THR A 111 -5.66 22.92 -2.32
C THR A 111 -4.60 23.17 -3.39
N LEU A 112 -4.49 22.27 -4.35
CA LEU A 112 -3.54 22.35 -5.46
C LEU A 112 -4.26 22.62 -6.78
N LYS A 113 -3.73 23.57 -7.57
CA LYS A 113 -4.22 23.89 -8.91
C LYS A 113 -3.67 22.92 -9.93
N VAL A 114 -4.55 22.26 -10.66
CA VAL A 114 -4.23 21.47 -11.84
C VAL A 114 -4.32 22.36 -13.07
N ARG A 115 -3.33 22.28 -13.96
CA ARG A 115 -3.19 23.17 -15.11
C ARG A 115 -3.03 22.40 -16.42
N GLU A 116 -3.38 23.08 -17.52
CA GLU A 116 -3.23 22.55 -18.89
C GLU A 116 -1.78 22.48 -19.35
N GLU A 117 -0.92 23.38 -18.84
CA GLU A 117 0.50 23.46 -19.19
C GLU A 117 1.37 23.63 -17.93
N PRO A 118 2.65 23.23 -17.97
CA PRO A 118 3.56 23.28 -16.82
C PRO A 118 4.09 24.70 -16.53
N ASN A 119 3.18 25.64 -16.30
CA ASN A 119 3.51 27.02 -15.92
C ASN A 119 2.34 27.69 -15.14
N THR A 120 2.65 28.78 -14.43
CA THR A 120 1.68 29.48 -13.57
C THR A 120 0.68 30.35 -14.33
N ASP A 121 0.91 30.65 -15.59
CA ASP A 121 0.05 31.50 -16.42
C ASP A 121 -0.99 30.69 -17.21
N SER A 122 -0.80 29.36 -17.25
CA SER A 122 -1.71 28.41 -17.92
C SER A 122 -3.08 28.35 -17.23
N THR A 123 -4.06 27.93 -18.02
CA THR A 123 -5.44 27.68 -17.57
C THR A 123 -5.46 26.69 -16.40
N VAL A 124 -6.25 26.99 -15.37
CA VAL A 124 -6.55 26.07 -14.29
C VAL A 124 -7.73 25.20 -14.71
N ILE A 125 -7.49 23.89 -14.81
CA ILE A 125 -8.51 22.89 -15.17
C ILE A 125 -9.42 22.61 -13.97
N THR A 126 -8.79 22.31 -12.81
CA THR A 126 -9.49 21.96 -11.57
C THR A 126 -8.62 22.20 -10.34
N LEU A 127 -9.19 21.94 -9.19
CA LEU A 127 -8.52 21.99 -7.89
C LEU A 127 -8.59 20.60 -7.25
N ILE A 128 -7.48 20.16 -6.65
CA ILE A 128 -7.40 18.90 -5.93
C ILE A 128 -7.05 19.15 -4.46
N PRO A 129 -7.63 18.36 -3.53
CA PRO A 129 -7.41 18.56 -2.10
C PRO A 129 -6.07 17.96 -1.64
N GLN A 130 -5.69 18.29 -0.41
CA GLN A 130 -4.57 17.69 0.29
C GLN A 130 -4.74 16.17 0.42
N GLU A 131 -3.60 15.46 0.42
CA GLU A 131 -3.50 13.99 0.50
C GLU A 131 -4.04 13.23 -0.73
N GLU A 132 -4.47 13.94 -1.77
CA GLU A 132 -4.77 13.30 -3.06
C GLU A 132 -3.48 12.74 -3.68
N GLU A 133 -3.60 11.54 -4.25
CA GLU A 133 -2.49 10.80 -4.86
C GLU A 133 -2.60 10.87 -6.38
N LEU A 134 -1.53 11.30 -7.04
CA LEU A 134 -1.45 11.46 -8.49
C LEU A 134 -0.42 10.47 -9.04
N GLU A 135 -0.81 9.68 -10.04
CA GLU A 135 0.12 8.81 -10.76
C GLU A 135 1.00 9.64 -11.68
N VAL A 136 2.30 9.70 -11.37
CA VAL A 136 3.26 10.55 -12.08
C VAL A 136 3.65 9.91 -13.40
N VAL A 137 3.47 10.65 -14.48
CA VAL A 137 3.97 10.29 -15.83
C VAL A 137 5.38 10.78 -16.02
N ASP A 138 5.68 12.01 -15.58
CA ASP A 138 7.00 12.62 -15.73
C ASP A 138 7.26 13.69 -14.67
N VAL A 139 8.50 13.76 -14.20
CA VAL A 139 9.01 14.85 -13.35
C VAL A 139 9.87 15.75 -14.23
N MET A 140 9.34 16.91 -14.56
CA MET A 140 9.94 17.80 -15.54
C MET A 140 11.11 18.60 -14.96
N ASP A 141 12.09 18.96 -15.78
CA ASP A 141 13.28 19.74 -15.38
C ASP A 141 12.95 21.12 -14.78
N ASN A 142 11.79 21.67 -15.13
CA ASN A 142 11.29 22.95 -14.59
C ASN A 142 10.57 22.84 -13.25
N GLY A 143 10.57 21.66 -12.62
CA GLY A 143 9.95 21.42 -11.32
C GLY A 143 8.44 21.14 -11.37
N TRP A 144 7.86 20.97 -12.57
CA TRP A 144 6.48 20.58 -12.73
C TRP A 144 6.34 19.06 -12.80
N ILE A 145 5.20 18.56 -12.36
CA ILE A 145 4.84 17.15 -12.42
C ILE A 145 3.76 16.97 -13.46
N LYS A 146 4.00 16.08 -14.43
CA LYS A 146 3.03 15.62 -15.40
C LYS A 146 2.31 14.39 -14.84
N PHE A 147 1.00 14.36 -14.93
CA PHE A 147 0.17 13.22 -14.55
C PHE A 147 -1.02 13.10 -15.50
N LEU A 148 -1.82 12.05 -15.36
CA LEU A 148 -3.05 11.88 -16.13
C LEU A 148 -4.27 12.24 -15.26
N LEU A 149 -5.11 13.13 -15.79
CA LEU A 149 -6.40 13.47 -15.24
C LEU A 149 -7.46 13.03 -16.26
N ASP A 150 -8.24 12.00 -15.93
CA ASP A 150 -9.27 11.44 -16.84
C ASP A 150 -8.69 11.07 -18.22
N ASP A 151 -7.51 10.42 -18.24
CA ASP A 151 -6.74 10.02 -19.43
C ASP A 151 -6.13 11.19 -20.25
N GLU A 152 -6.26 12.43 -19.80
CA GLU A 152 -5.63 13.59 -20.42
C GLU A 152 -4.41 14.07 -19.63
N GLU A 153 -3.37 14.57 -20.33
CA GLU A 153 -2.18 15.14 -19.69
C GLU A 153 -2.54 16.40 -18.92
N ALA A 154 -2.14 16.46 -17.66
CA ALA A 154 -2.31 17.62 -16.78
C ALA A 154 -1.06 17.84 -15.94
N TYR A 155 -0.95 19.02 -15.36
CA TYR A 155 0.26 19.47 -14.70
C TYR A 155 -0.03 20.10 -13.35
N VAL A 156 0.84 19.79 -12.36
CA VAL A 156 0.88 20.43 -11.04
C VAL A 156 2.30 20.90 -10.74
N SER A 157 2.43 21.92 -9.88
CA SER A 157 3.75 22.32 -9.41
C SER A 157 4.30 21.32 -8.42
N GLY A 158 5.55 20.90 -8.62
CA GLY A 158 6.27 19.98 -7.72
C GLY A 158 6.52 20.55 -6.32
N ASP A 159 6.42 21.87 -6.14
CA ASP A 159 6.59 22.52 -4.83
C ASP A 159 5.47 22.16 -3.82
N TYR A 160 4.35 21.61 -4.30
CA TYR A 160 3.17 21.31 -3.50
C TYR A 160 2.79 19.83 -3.48
N VAL A 161 3.73 18.98 -3.85
CA VAL A 161 3.57 17.53 -3.80
C VAL A 161 4.85 16.87 -3.26
N ASP A 162 4.68 15.73 -2.60
CA ASP A 162 5.77 14.84 -2.22
C ASP A 162 5.78 13.65 -3.18
N VAL A 163 6.87 13.48 -3.93
CA VAL A 163 7.00 12.40 -4.92
C VAL A 163 7.71 11.22 -4.27
N GLU A 164 7.11 10.04 -4.37
CA GLU A 164 7.67 8.80 -3.86
C GLU A 164 7.45 7.64 -4.82
N GLU A 165 8.34 6.65 -4.77
CA GLU A 165 8.15 5.38 -5.46
C GLU A 165 7.30 4.45 -4.61
N ARG A 166 6.31 3.80 -5.22
CA ARG A 166 5.45 2.81 -4.59
C ARG A 166 5.28 1.56 -5.41
N LEU A 167 5.11 0.45 -4.70
CA LEU A 167 4.67 -0.81 -5.26
C LEU A 167 3.17 -1.01 -4.96
N GLU A 168 2.48 -1.61 -5.92
CA GLU A 168 1.09 -2.02 -5.75
C GLU A 168 0.94 -2.94 -4.52
N LYS A 169 -0.20 -2.85 -3.83
CA LYS A 169 -0.52 -3.65 -2.65
C LYS A 169 -1.65 -4.62 -2.95
N ALA A 170 -1.83 -5.58 -2.06
CA ALA A 170 -2.94 -6.51 -2.14
C ALA A 170 -4.29 -5.78 -2.10
N VAL A 171 -5.23 -6.32 -2.86
CA VAL A 171 -6.63 -5.92 -2.83
C VAL A 171 -7.39 -6.90 -1.93
N SER A 172 -8.15 -6.39 -0.97
CA SER A 172 -8.99 -7.22 -0.11
C SER A 172 -10.19 -7.80 -0.87
N ILE A 173 -10.75 -8.90 -0.37
CA ILE A 173 -11.99 -9.45 -0.94
C ILE A 173 -13.13 -8.44 -0.88
N THR A 174 -13.19 -7.64 0.16
CA THR A 174 -14.19 -6.57 0.31
C THR A 174 -14.05 -5.52 -0.79
N GLU A 175 -12.83 -5.08 -1.09
CA GLU A 175 -12.57 -4.13 -2.18
C GLU A 175 -12.86 -4.73 -3.56
N LEU A 176 -12.58 -6.03 -3.77
CA LEU A 176 -12.91 -6.73 -5.01
C LEU A 176 -14.42 -6.84 -5.25
N LEU A 177 -15.21 -7.02 -4.18
CA LEU A 177 -16.66 -7.21 -4.29
C LEU A 177 -17.45 -5.90 -4.31
N TYR A 178 -16.96 -4.86 -3.65
CA TYR A 178 -17.73 -3.64 -3.39
C TYR A 178 -17.04 -2.35 -3.86
N GLY A 179 -15.81 -2.46 -4.43
CA GLY A 179 -15.02 -1.35 -4.92
C GLY A 179 -13.99 -0.82 -3.91
N GLN A 180 -13.06 -0.03 -4.41
CA GLN A 180 -11.99 0.55 -3.59
C GLN A 180 -12.53 1.50 -2.52
N GLY A 181 -11.83 1.56 -1.39
CA GLY A 181 -12.21 2.41 -0.26
C GLY A 181 -13.39 1.91 0.57
N VAL A 182 -13.98 0.76 0.22
CA VAL A 182 -15.02 0.11 1.03
C VAL A 182 -14.34 -0.74 2.10
N SER A 183 -14.72 -0.53 3.36
CA SER A 183 -14.22 -1.30 4.50
C SER A 183 -15.17 -2.42 4.89
N ASP A 184 -14.66 -3.47 5.52
CA ASP A 184 -15.46 -4.55 6.06
C ASP A 184 -16.52 -4.05 7.06
N ALA A 185 -16.22 -2.98 7.81
CA ALA A 185 -17.17 -2.35 8.72
C ALA A 185 -18.35 -1.72 7.97
N LYS A 186 -18.10 -1.04 6.83
CA LYS A 186 -19.18 -0.48 5.99
C LYS A 186 -20.05 -1.59 5.38
N VAL A 187 -19.42 -2.66 4.90
CA VAL A 187 -20.16 -3.82 4.34
C VAL A 187 -21.02 -4.47 5.42
N SER A 188 -20.47 -4.71 6.61
CA SER A 188 -21.20 -5.29 7.73
C SER A 188 -22.38 -4.43 8.15
N LEU A 189 -22.21 -3.10 8.19
CA LEU A 189 -23.30 -2.17 8.50
C LEU A 189 -24.43 -2.24 7.46
N VAL A 190 -24.06 -2.26 6.17
CA VAL A 190 -25.04 -2.36 5.09
C VAL A 190 -25.76 -3.70 5.10
N GLN A 191 -25.05 -4.81 5.35
CA GLN A 191 -25.66 -6.13 5.49
C GLN A 191 -26.61 -6.21 6.68
N TYR A 192 -26.21 -5.63 7.82
CA TYR A 192 -27.06 -5.51 8.99
C TYR A 192 -28.32 -4.69 8.68
N ALA A 193 -28.18 -3.54 8.06
CA ALA A 193 -29.31 -2.69 7.67
C ALA A 193 -30.28 -3.39 6.68
N LYS A 194 -29.76 -4.20 5.74
CA LYS A 194 -30.57 -4.95 4.78
C LYS A 194 -31.51 -5.96 5.42
N GLN A 195 -31.23 -6.45 6.62
CA GLN A 195 -32.09 -7.38 7.35
C GLN A 195 -33.44 -6.75 7.76
N PHE A 196 -33.49 -5.41 7.78
CA PHE A 196 -34.67 -4.65 8.16
C PHE A 196 -35.43 -4.05 6.96
N ILE A 197 -34.96 -4.30 5.73
CA ILE A 197 -35.66 -3.86 4.52
C ILE A 197 -36.99 -4.62 4.42
N GLY A 198 -38.09 -3.87 4.33
CA GLY A 198 -39.45 -4.43 4.26
C GLY A 198 -40.16 -4.51 5.59
N ASN A 199 -39.49 -4.18 6.70
CA ASN A 199 -40.18 -4.01 7.97
C ASN A 199 -41.20 -2.87 7.88
N PRO A 200 -42.42 -3.02 8.45
CA PRO A 200 -43.39 -1.96 8.39
C PRO A 200 -42.92 -0.75 9.19
N TYR A 201 -43.14 0.44 8.61
CA TYR A 201 -42.95 1.68 9.34
C TYR A 201 -44.04 1.86 10.37
N VAL A 202 -43.67 2.04 11.64
CA VAL A 202 -44.59 2.32 12.76
C VAL A 202 -44.14 3.62 13.41
N TRP A 203 -44.95 4.63 13.32
CA TRP A 203 -44.66 5.95 13.88
C TRP A 203 -44.48 5.88 15.40
N GLY A 204 -43.32 6.37 15.90
CA GLY A 204 -42.97 6.23 17.33
C GLY A 204 -42.53 4.82 17.75
N GLY A 205 -42.35 3.89 16.81
CA GLY A 205 -41.86 2.54 17.08
C GLY A 205 -40.37 2.54 17.39
N THR A 206 -39.96 1.77 18.38
CA THR A 206 -38.54 1.62 18.81
C THR A 206 -37.97 0.24 18.49
N SER A 207 -38.75 -0.65 17.87
CA SER A 207 -38.34 -2.02 17.56
C SER A 207 -37.92 -2.20 16.12
N LEU A 208 -36.71 -2.67 15.88
CA LEU A 208 -36.17 -2.94 14.54
C LEU A 208 -36.87 -4.12 13.85
N THR A 209 -37.61 -4.95 14.56
CA THR A 209 -38.30 -6.13 14.03
C THR A 209 -39.79 -5.97 13.91
N SER A 210 -40.40 -5.11 14.71
CA SER A 210 -41.86 -4.88 14.74
C SER A 210 -42.28 -3.51 14.21
N GLY A 211 -41.32 -2.68 13.86
CA GLY A 211 -41.48 -1.34 13.26
C GLY A 211 -40.69 -0.30 14.02
N ALA A 212 -40.06 0.62 13.26
CA ALA A 212 -39.31 1.75 13.76
C ALA A 212 -39.73 3.02 13.00
N ASP A 213 -39.59 4.16 13.65
CA ASP A 213 -39.77 5.47 13.01
C ASP A 213 -38.44 6.16 12.74
#